data_21272be885208ddd351cd6a0dff1afc9
#
_entry.id   21272be885208ddd351cd6a0dff1afc9
#
_cell.length_a   1.000
_cell.length_b   1.000
_cell.length_c   1.000
_cell.angle_alpha   90.00
_cell.angle_beta   90.00
_cell.angle_gamma   90.00
#
_symmetry.space_group_name_H-M   'P 1'
#
loop_
_entity.id
_entity.type
_entity.pdbx_description
1 polymer ?
#
loop_
_entity_poly.entity_id
_entity_poly.type
_entity_poly.pdbx_seq_one_letter_code
_entity_poly.pdbx_strand_id
1 'polypeptide(L)'
;MAKKNVLIIGAGGVAQVTAHKVAQWAAEFGDLHIASRTQAKADTIIDSLRDKGHQMPFASHALDGMDPDAVADLIRQIDAAIVINVGTAFINMTVLEGCIRAGAAYIDTAIHEDPAKVCETPPWYGNYEWKRREDVASAGITAVLGAGFDPGVVNAYARLAEDEYFDKIDSIDIVDINAGSHGRWFATNFDPEINFREFTGTVYSWQNGDWTENRMFEVGREWDLPVVGKRTAYLSGHDEVHSLAARYPDADVRFWMGFGEHYINVFTVLQKLGLLSEQPVTTAEGVEVVPLKLVKAVLPDPASLAPDYEGKTCIGDLVKGTRDGKPGEVFIYNVADHKDAYEEVGSQGISFTAGVPPVAAAILIARGPWDVKKMANVEDLPARPFLELLGEMGLPTRVIDASGDRAI
;
A
#
# COMPACT_ATOMS: atom_id res chain seq x y z
N MET A 1 8.89 -28.47 -7.28
CA MET A 1 7.45 -28.33 -7.01
C MET A 1 6.77 -27.77 -8.25
N ALA A 2 5.48 -28.06 -8.49
CA ALA A 2 4.74 -27.36 -9.56
C ALA A 2 4.70 -25.86 -9.24
N LYS A 3 4.84 -25.03 -10.28
CA LYS A 3 4.74 -23.58 -10.13
C LYS A 3 3.30 -23.20 -9.76
N LYS A 4 3.14 -22.18 -8.92
CA LYS A 4 1.84 -21.71 -8.43
C LYS A 4 1.27 -20.65 -9.37
N ASN A 5 0.01 -20.79 -9.80
CA ASN A 5 -0.69 -19.75 -10.54
C ASN A 5 -1.00 -18.58 -9.62
N VAL A 6 -0.91 -17.36 -10.16
CA VAL A 6 -1.16 -16.11 -9.44
C VAL A 6 -2.38 -15.42 -10.02
N LEU A 7 -3.29 -14.97 -9.16
CA LEU A 7 -4.41 -14.11 -9.52
C LEU A 7 -4.18 -12.72 -8.94
N ILE A 8 -4.10 -11.71 -9.80
CA ILE A 8 -4.15 -10.30 -9.42
C ILE A 8 -5.59 -9.81 -9.54
N ILE A 9 -6.15 -9.25 -8.47
CA ILE A 9 -7.47 -8.58 -8.48
C ILE A 9 -7.24 -7.09 -8.41
N GLY A 10 -7.64 -6.38 -9.45
CA GLY A 10 -7.40 -4.97 -9.72
C GLY A 10 -6.79 -4.76 -11.11
N ALA A 11 -7.01 -3.58 -11.70
CA ALA A 11 -6.45 -3.20 -13.01
C ALA A 11 -6.16 -1.69 -13.08
N GLY A 12 -5.60 -1.15 -12.00
CA GLY A 12 -5.08 0.22 -11.90
C GLY A 12 -3.56 0.28 -12.03
N GLY A 13 -2.96 1.43 -11.69
CA GLY A 13 -1.51 1.65 -11.77
C GLY A 13 -0.70 0.68 -10.91
N VAL A 14 -1.17 0.35 -9.71
CA VAL A 14 -0.53 -0.65 -8.84
C VAL A 14 -0.58 -2.05 -9.47
N ALA A 15 -1.74 -2.44 -10.02
CA ALA A 15 -1.89 -3.74 -10.70
C ALA A 15 -0.99 -3.84 -11.95
N GLN A 16 -0.78 -2.74 -12.67
CA GLN A 16 0.19 -2.65 -13.78
C GLN A 16 1.59 -3.04 -13.29
N VAL A 17 2.07 -2.41 -12.21
CA VAL A 17 3.38 -2.72 -11.61
C VAL A 17 3.44 -4.17 -11.15
N THR A 18 2.46 -4.61 -10.37
CA THR A 18 2.38 -5.97 -9.82
C THR A 18 2.46 -7.01 -10.93
N ALA A 19 1.71 -6.82 -12.04
CA ALA A 19 1.71 -7.73 -13.17
C ALA A 19 3.06 -7.80 -13.88
N HIS A 20 3.71 -6.63 -14.11
CA HIS A 20 5.04 -6.59 -14.70
C HIS A 20 6.08 -7.27 -13.80
N LYS A 21 6.02 -7.07 -12.48
CA LYS A 21 6.93 -7.73 -11.54
C LYS A 21 6.71 -9.23 -11.49
N VAL A 22 5.47 -9.73 -11.46
CA VAL A 22 5.18 -11.17 -11.60
C VAL A 22 5.78 -11.72 -12.90
N ALA A 23 5.62 -11.01 -14.01
CA ALA A 23 6.14 -11.43 -15.30
C ALA A 23 7.68 -11.39 -15.38
N GLN A 24 8.34 -10.42 -14.77
CA GLN A 24 9.81 -10.36 -14.63
C GLN A 24 10.35 -11.55 -13.81
N TRP A 25 9.58 -12.00 -12.82
CA TRP A 25 9.91 -13.13 -11.93
C TRP A 25 9.15 -14.41 -12.31
N ALA A 26 8.83 -14.59 -13.58
CA ALA A 26 8.09 -15.75 -14.10
C ALA A 26 8.72 -17.13 -13.77
N ALA A 27 9.98 -17.15 -13.35
CA ALA A 27 10.63 -18.37 -12.86
C ALA A 27 9.98 -18.90 -11.55
N GLU A 28 9.39 -18.03 -10.75
CA GLU A 28 8.77 -18.34 -9.44
C GLU A 28 7.32 -18.81 -9.57
N PHE A 29 6.63 -18.42 -10.66
CA PHE A 29 5.20 -18.57 -10.81
C PHE A 29 4.80 -19.46 -12.00
N GLY A 30 3.56 -19.96 -11.95
CA GLY A 30 2.86 -20.56 -13.08
C GLY A 30 2.24 -19.50 -14.00
N ASP A 31 0.95 -19.65 -14.28
CA ASP A 31 0.21 -18.71 -15.11
C ASP A 31 -0.15 -17.45 -14.31
N LEU A 32 -0.16 -16.30 -14.99
CA LEU A 32 -0.63 -15.02 -14.43
C LEU A 32 -2.04 -14.72 -14.92
N HIS A 33 -2.96 -14.54 -13.98
CA HIS A 33 -4.34 -14.12 -14.22
C HIS A 33 -4.58 -12.73 -13.63
N ILE A 34 -5.27 -11.87 -14.40
CA ILE A 34 -5.63 -10.52 -13.95
C ILE A 34 -7.14 -10.38 -14.03
N ALA A 35 -7.78 -10.01 -12.92
CA ALA A 35 -9.22 -9.87 -12.83
C ALA A 35 -9.65 -8.45 -12.44
N SER A 36 -10.69 -7.95 -13.09
CA SER A 36 -11.26 -6.64 -12.83
C SER A 36 -12.73 -6.60 -13.26
N ARG A 37 -13.55 -5.72 -12.68
CA ARG A 37 -14.93 -5.47 -13.14
C ARG A 37 -15.00 -5.09 -14.62
N THR A 38 -14.00 -4.35 -15.09
CA THR A 38 -13.86 -3.97 -16.51
C THR A 38 -12.72 -4.78 -17.12
N GLN A 39 -13.02 -5.92 -17.71
CA GLN A 39 -12.02 -6.83 -18.29
C GLN A 39 -11.06 -6.13 -19.25
N ALA A 40 -11.53 -5.18 -20.05
CA ALA A 40 -10.72 -4.42 -21.00
C ALA A 40 -9.53 -3.68 -20.31
N LYS A 41 -9.63 -3.29 -19.04
CA LYS A 41 -8.50 -2.74 -18.30
C LYS A 41 -7.43 -3.79 -17.99
N ALA A 42 -7.83 -5.01 -17.66
CA ALA A 42 -6.92 -6.14 -17.48
C ALA A 42 -6.27 -6.55 -18.82
N ASP A 43 -7.04 -6.52 -19.93
CA ASP A 43 -6.50 -6.75 -21.27
C ASP A 43 -5.39 -5.75 -21.62
N THR A 44 -5.60 -4.46 -21.30
CA THR A 44 -4.57 -3.42 -21.51
C THR A 44 -3.27 -3.72 -20.78
N ILE A 45 -3.34 -4.21 -19.52
CA ILE A 45 -2.14 -4.61 -18.77
C ILE A 45 -1.47 -5.80 -19.46
N ILE A 46 -2.23 -6.82 -19.87
CA ILE A 46 -1.67 -7.99 -20.57
C ILE A 46 -1.00 -7.58 -21.89
N ASP A 47 -1.60 -6.66 -22.63
CA ASP A 47 -0.99 -6.17 -23.88
C ASP A 47 0.33 -5.45 -23.59
N SER A 48 0.40 -4.64 -22.53
CA SER A 48 1.67 -4.00 -22.11
C SER A 48 2.75 -5.01 -21.70
N LEU A 49 2.36 -6.14 -21.07
CA LEU A 49 3.29 -7.23 -20.78
C LEU A 49 3.87 -7.87 -22.04
N ARG A 50 3.01 -8.10 -23.05
CA ARG A 50 3.40 -8.63 -24.35
C ARG A 50 4.32 -7.67 -25.10
N ASP A 51 4.01 -6.37 -25.09
CA ASP A 51 4.82 -5.33 -25.72
C ASP A 51 6.22 -5.23 -25.09
N LYS A 52 6.34 -5.49 -23.78
CA LYS A 52 7.63 -5.63 -23.08
C LYS A 52 8.33 -6.98 -23.31
N GLY A 53 7.73 -7.89 -24.09
CA GLY A 53 8.34 -9.17 -24.49
C GLY A 53 8.26 -10.29 -23.45
N HIS A 54 7.43 -10.17 -22.43
CA HIS A 54 7.23 -11.24 -21.45
C HIS A 54 6.53 -12.45 -22.06
N GLN A 55 6.95 -13.68 -21.69
CA GLN A 55 6.56 -14.93 -22.35
C GLN A 55 5.71 -15.87 -21.48
N MET A 56 5.48 -15.57 -20.19
CA MET A 56 4.64 -16.44 -19.37
C MET A 56 3.17 -16.43 -19.87
N PRO A 57 2.37 -17.46 -19.59
CA PRO A 57 0.95 -17.44 -19.93
C PRO A 57 0.20 -16.36 -19.16
N PHE A 58 -0.63 -15.58 -19.88
CA PHE A 58 -1.47 -14.52 -19.32
C PHE A 58 -2.94 -14.73 -19.67
N ALA A 59 -3.85 -14.47 -18.74
CA ALA A 59 -5.27 -14.43 -18.97
C ALA A 59 -5.95 -13.30 -18.19
N SER A 60 -6.95 -12.65 -18.79
CA SER A 60 -7.81 -11.67 -18.15
C SER A 60 -9.17 -12.23 -17.83
N HIS A 61 -9.81 -11.70 -16.78
CA HIS A 61 -11.13 -12.11 -16.34
C HIS A 61 -11.98 -10.91 -15.95
N ALA A 62 -13.28 -10.97 -16.29
CA ALA A 62 -14.27 -10.10 -15.70
C ALA A 62 -14.63 -10.65 -14.31
N LEU A 63 -14.48 -9.85 -13.25
CA LEU A 63 -14.78 -10.26 -11.89
C LEU A 63 -15.31 -9.08 -11.08
N ASP A 64 -16.43 -9.28 -10.41
CA ASP A 64 -16.84 -8.40 -9.31
C ASP A 64 -16.19 -8.87 -8.01
N GLY A 65 -15.19 -8.12 -7.52
CA GLY A 65 -14.52 -8.42 -6.24
C GLY A 65 -15.41 -8.27 -5.01
N MET A 66 -16.62 -7.71 -5.15
CA MET A 66 -17.63 -7.65 -4.08
C MET A 66 -18.42 -8.96 -3.94
N ASP A 67 -18.26 -9.91 -4.86
CA ASP A 67 -18.92 -11.23 -4.81
C ASP A 67 -17.91 -12.32 -4.38
N PRO A 68 -17.93 -12.77 -3.12
CA PRO A 68 -16.97 -13.76 -2.62
C PRO A 68 -17.16 -15.14 -3.25
N ASP A 69 -18.35 -15.49 -3.74
CA ASP A 69 -18.58 -16.75 -4.46
C ASP A 69 -17.93 -16.71 -5.85
N ALA A 70 -18.10 -15.60 -6.59
CA ALA A 70 -17.43 -15.40 -7.88
C ALA A 70 -15.90 -15.39 -7.73
N VAL A 71 -15.37 -14.78 -6.67
CA VAL A 71 -13.93 -14.80 -6.36
C VAL A 71 -13.46 -16.23 -6.12
N ALA A 72 -14.15 -17.00 -5.25
CA ALA A 72 -13.78 -18.37 -4.95
C ALA A 72 -13.86 -19.29 -6.17
N ASP A 73 -14.89 -19.11 -7.01
CA ASP A 73 -15.08 -19.92 -8.21
C ASP A 73 -14.00 -19.64 -9.26
N LEU A 74 -13.61 -18.37 -9.45
CA LEU A 74 -12.50 -18.02 -10.34
C LEU A 74 -11.19 -18.64 -9.83
N ILE A 75 -10.87 -18.52 -8.53
CA ILE A 75 -9.67 -19.11 -7.92
C ILE A 75 -9.59 -20.60 -8.23
N ARG A 76 -10.70 -21.35 -8.01
CA ARG A 76 -10.76 -22.80 -8.29
C ARG A 76 -10.63 -23.11 -9.79
N GLN A 77 -11.32 -22.32 -10.64
CA GLN A 77 -11.30 -22.51 -12.09
C GLN A 77 -9.90 -22.42 -12.69
N ILE A 78 -9.09 -21.48 -12.20
CA ILE A 78 -7.74 -21.23 -12.72
C ILE A 78 -6.64 -21.88 -11.87
N ASP A 79 -7.00 -22.63 -10.83
CA ASP A 79 -6.07 -23.25 -9.88
C ASP A 79 -5.08 -22.23 -9.29
N ALA A 80 -5.58 -21.03 -8.92
CA ALA A 80 -4.73 -19.98 -8.34
C ALA A 80 -4.36 -20.36 -6.90
N ALA A 81 -3.06 -20.45 -6.63
CA ALA A 81 -2.56 -20.73 -5.28
C ALA A 81 -2.30 -19.45 -4.47
N ILE A 82 -2.14 -18.31 -5.14
CA ILE A 82 -1.85 -17.01 -4.53
C ILE A 82 -2.74 -15.94 -5.18
N VAL A 83 -3.43 -15.16 -4.36
CA VAL A 83 -4.22 -14.01 -4.78
C VAL A 83 -3.56 -12.74 -4.24
N ILE A 84 -3.29 -11.80 -5.14
CA ILE A 84 -2.79 -10.46 -4.81
C ILE A 84 -3.93 -9.48 -5.08
N ASN A 85 -4.52 -8.94 -4.01
CA ASN A 85 -5.56 -7.93 -4.10
C ASN A 85 -4.93 -6.54 -4.09
N VAL A 86 -4.91 -5.90 -5.24
CA VAL A 86 -4.51 -4.50 -5.46
C VAL A 86 -5.66 -3.69 -6.06
N GLY A 87 -6.88 -4.09 -5.74
CA GLY A 87 -8.10 -3.35 -5.99
C GLY A 87 -8.29 -2.23 -4.97
N THR A 88 -9.54 -1.76 -4.83
CA THR A 88 -9.86 -0.81 -3.76
C THR A 88 -9.95 -1.54 -2.43
N ALA A 89 -9.63 -0.86 -1.32
CA ALA A 89 -9.74 -1.38 0.05
C ALA A 89 -11.15 -1.90 0.39
N PHE A 90 -12.18 -1.40 -0.29
CA PHE A 90 -13.58 -1.82 -0.11
C PHE A 90 -13.84 -3.30 -0.39
N ILE A 91 -13.03 -3.97 -1.22
CA ILE A 91 -13.23 -5.39 -1.57
C ILE A 91 -12.39 -6.36 -0.74
N ASN A 92 -11.51 -5.88 0.16
CA ASN A 92 -10.58 -6.72 0.91
C ASN A 92 -11.27 -7.90 1.60
N MET A 93 -12.35 -7.64 2.34
CA MET A 93 -13.04 -8.68 3.11
C MET A 93 -13.72 -9.73 2.22
N THR A 94 -14.25 -9.34 1.07
CA THR A 94 -14.91 -10.25 0.13
C THR A 94 -13.89 -11.10 -0.64
N VAL A 95 -12.74 -10.51 -1.00
CA VAL A 95 -11.64 -11.26 -1.63
C VAL A 95 -11.00 -12.23 -0.63
N LEU A 96 -10.76 -11.81 0.63
CA LEU A 96 -10.27 -12.67 1.70
C LEU A 96 -11.21 -13.86 1.93
N GLU A 97 -12.53 -13.62 1.97
CA GLU A 97 -13.53 -14.68 2.08
C GLU A 97 -13.44 -15.66 0.91
N GLY A 98 -13.32 -15.17 -0.33
CA GLY A 98 -13.11 -16.01 -1.51
C GLY A 98 -11.86 -16.89 -1.40
N CYS A 99 -10.75 -16.32 -0.92
CA CYS A 99 -9.50 -17.06 -0.68
C CYS A 99 -9.65 -18.14 0.39
N ILE A 100 -10.34 -17.83 1.50
CA ILE A 100 -10.64 -18.81 2.57
C ILE A 100 -11.43 -20.01 1.99
N ARG A 101 -12.50 -19.73 1.20
CA ARG A 101 -13.35 -20.76 0.59
C ARG A 101 -12.64 -21.60 -0.47
N ALA A 102 -11.68 -21.01 -1.17
CA ALA A 102 -10.97 -21.70 -2.25
C ALA A 102 -9.64 -22.34 -1.81
N GLY A 103 -9.11 -21.98 -0.64
CA GLY A 103 -7.84 -22.48 -0.14
C GLY A 103 -6.61 -21.81 -0.74
N ALA A 104 -6.72 -20.58 -1.24
CA ALA A 104 -5.62 -19.82 -1.81
C ALA A 104 -5.00 -18.85 -0.78
N ALA A 105 -3.69 -18.59 -0.87
CA ALA A 105 -3.05 -17.55 -0.10
C ALA A 105 -3.56 -16.16 -0.51
N TYR A 106 -3.67 -15.25 0.45
CA TYR A 106 -4.18 -13.89 0.30
C TYR A 106 -3.10 -12.85 0.61
N ILE A 107 -3.00 -11.82 -0.21
CA ILE A 107 -2.14 -10.65 -0.01
C ILE A 107 -2.93 -9.41 -0.38
N ASP A 108 -2.95 -8.39 0.48
CA ASP A 108 -3.45 -7.05 0.17
C ASP A 108 -2.39 -5.97 0.43
N THR A 109 -2.72 -4.71 0.11
CA THR A 109 -1.82 -3.57 0.25
C THR A 109 -2.42 -2.43 1.08
N ALA A 110 -3.56 -2.63 1.73
CA ALA A 110 -4.25 -1.63 2.54
C ALA A 110 -5.23 -2.31 3.51
N ILE A 111 -5.65 -1.62 4.58
CA ILE A 111 -6.75 -2.05 5.46
C ILE A 111 -8.08 -1.99 4.71
N HIS A 112 -9.02 -2.87 5.08
CA HIS A 112 -10.38 -2.77 4.58
C HIS A 112 -11.05 -1.46 5.04
N GLU A 113 -11.68 -0.78 4.10
CA GLU A 113 -12.56 0.35 4.36
C GLU A 113 -14.03 -0.03 4.13
N ASP A 114 -14.90 0.39 5.05
CA ASP A 114 -16.33 0.36 4.83
C ASP A 114 -16.75 1.61 4.04
N PRO A 115 -17.31 1.47 2.82
CA PRO A 115 -17.73 2.63 2.03
C PRO A 115 -18.72 3.54 2.74
N ALA A 116 -19.47 3.01 3.72
CA ALA A 116 -20.46 3.76 4.49
C ALA A 116 -19.85 4.54 5.68
N LYS A 117 -18.55 4.34 6.00
CA LYS A 117 -17.87 4.95 7.14
C LYS A 117 -16.61 5.68 6.72
N VAL A 118 -16.50 6.96 7.03
CA VAL A 118 -15.34 7.80 6.73
C VAL A 118 -14.30 7.75 7.83
N CYS A 119 -14.70 7.42 9.06
CA CYS A 119 -13.83 7.35 10.22
C CYS A 119 -14.32 6.26 11.17
N GLU A 120 -13.41 5.40 11.59
CA GLU A 120 -13.70 4.30 12.51
C GLU A 120 -12.80 4.37 13.75
N THR A 121 -13.23 3.70 14.82
CA THR A 121 -12.42 3.60 16.05
C THR A 121 -11.22 2.68 15.81
N PRO A 122 -9.99 3.10 16.12
CA PRO A 122 -8.81 2.26 16.01
C PRO A 122 -8.79 1.11 17.03
N PRO A 123 -8.03 0.03 16.81
CA PRO A 123 -7.27 -0.25 15.59
C PRO A 123 -8.17 -0.77 14.46
N TRP A 124 -8.04 -0.22 13.26
CA TRP A 124 -8.95 -0.53 12.14
C TRP A 124 -8.89 -2.00 11.71
N TYR A 125 -7.71 -2.64 11.67
CA TYR A 125 -7.61 -4.09 11.44
C TYR A 125 -8.48 -4.91 12.41
N GLY A 126 -8.64 -4.45 13.65
CA GLY A 126 -9.49 -5.08 14.64
C GLY A 126 -10.99 -4.99 14.33
N ASN A 127 -11.39 -4.08 13.45
CA ASN A 127 -12.79 -3.95 13.04
C ASN A 127 -13.19 -5.03 12.03
N TYR A 128 -12.25 -5.51 11.19
CA TYR A 128 -12.52 -6.41 10.05
C TYR A 128 -11.57 -7.60 9.99
N GLU A 129 -10.36 -7.45 9.45
CA GLU A 129 -9.48 -8.55 9.06
C GLU A 129 -9.10 -9.44 10.24
N TRP A 130 -8.70 -8.85 11.36
CA TRP A 130 -8.27 -9.64 12.52
C TRP A 130 -9.36 -10.52 13.11
N LYS A 131 -10.63 -10.21 12.88
CA LYS A 131 -11.76 -11.09 13.27
C LYS A 131 -11.79 -12.39 12.48
N ARG A 132 -11.10 -12.45 11.35
CA ARG A 132 -11.05 -13.62 10.45
C ARG A 132 -9.81 -14.50 10.67
N ARG A 133 -9.00 -14.22 11.71
CA ARG A 133 -7.76 -14.97 11.99
C ARG A 133 -7.98 -16.48 12.15
N GLU A 134 -9.03 -16.86 12.87
CA GLU A 134 -9.37 -18.28 13.10
C GLU A 134 -9.84 -18.96 11.80
N ASP A 135 -10.60 -18.25 10.97
CA ASP A 135 -11.07 -18.78 9.69
C ASP A 135 -9.89 -19.02 8.73
N VAL A 136 -8.96 -18.07 8.64
CA VAL A 136 -7.72 -18.18 7.84
C VAL A 136 -6.87 -19.37 8.31
N ALA A 137 -6.66 -19.51 9.63
CA ALA A 137 -5.91 -20.62 10.19
C ALA A 137 -6.60 -21.97 9.96
N SER A 138 -7.92 -22.02 10.11
CA SER A 138 -8.73 -23.23 9.87
C SER A 138 -8.72 -23.67 8.40
N ALA A 139 -8.69 -22.71 7.47
CA ALA A 139 -8.55 -22.96 6.04
C ALA A 139 -7.11 -23.43 5.65
N GLY A 140 -6.13 -23.26 6.55
CA GLY A 140 -4.74 -23.63 6.30
C GLY A 140 -4.05 -22.78 5.24
N ILE A 141 -4.51 -21.54 5.04
CA ILE A 141 -3.93 -20.59 4.09
C ILE A 141 -3.06 -19.56 4.82
N THR A 142 -2.19 -18.91 4.07
CA THR A 142 -1.46 -17.72 4.53
C THR A 142 -2.21 -16.47 4.05
N ALA A 143 -2.49 -15.54 4.96
CA ALA A 143 -2.99 -14.21 4.62
C ALA A 143 -2.01 -13.16 5.12
N VAL A 144 -1.37 -12.42 4.20
CA VAL A 144 -0.46 -11.31 4.51
C VAL A 144 -1.20 -9.99 4.29
N LEU A 145 -1.33 -9.22 5.36
CA LEU A 145 -2.06 -7.96 5.38
C LEU A 145 -1.12 -6.78 5.22
N GLY A 146 -1.53 -5.82 4.39
CA GLY A 146 -0.82 -4.58 4.19
C GLY A 146 0.58 -4.78 3.59
N ALA A 147 0.72 -5.59 2.54
CA ALA A 147 2.01 -5.84 1.91
C ALA A 147 2.28 -4.87 0.74
N GLY A 148 1.96 -3.58 0.92
CA GLY A 148 2.34 -2.49 0.06
C GLY A 148 3.68 -1.86 0.49
N PHE A 149 3.84 -0.56 0.26
CA PHE A 149 4.98 0.15 0.81
C PHE A 149 4.65 0.68 2.21
N ASP A 150 3.63 1.45 2.31
CA ASP A 150 2.95 1.97 3.49
C ASP A 150 1.42 1.73 3.29
N PRO A 151 0.90 0.72 3.99
CA PRO A 151 1.53 -0.26 4.87
C PRO A 151 2.38 -1.31 4.11
N GLY A 152 3.41 -1.84 4.78
CA GLY A 152 4.16 -3.00 4.31
C GLY A 152 5.67 -2.89 4.44
N VAL A 153 6.35 -2.21 3.52
CA VAL A 153 7.82 -2.08 3.58
C VAL A 153 8.25 -1.32 4.84
N VAL A 154 7.52 -0.26 5.23
CA VAL A 154 7.78 0.48 6.47
C VAL A 154 7.55 -0.41 7.71
N ASN A 155 6.57 -1.32 7.68
CA ASN A 155 6.41 -2.33 8.75
C ASN A 155 7.63 -3.27 8.83
N ALA A 156 8.18 -3.66 7.68
CA ALA A 156 9.40 -4.46 7.63
C ALA A 156 10.63 -3.66 8.12
N TYR A 157 10.66 -2.33 7.94
CA TYR A 157 11.71 -1.47 8.49
C TYR A 157 11.66 -1.45 10.01
N ALA A 158 10.48 -1.29 10.61
CA ALA A 158 10.30 -1.38 12.05
C ALA A 158 10.75 -2.75 12.59
N ARG A 159 10.41 -3.85 11.88
CA ARG A 159 10.85 -5.20 12.24
C ARG A 159 12.35 -5.38 12.09
N LEU A 160 12.97 -4.83 11.05
CA LEU A 160 14.43 -4.85 10.89
C LEU A 160 15.12 -4.09 12.02
N ALA A 161 14.55 -2.95 12.44
CA ALA A 161 15.06 -2.18 13.56
C ALA A 161 15.03 -2.97 14.88
N GLU A 162 13.95 -3.74 15.12
CA GLU A 162 13.83 -4.67 16.25
C GLU A 162 14.88 -5.79 16.16
N ASP A 163 15.01 -6.41 15.00
CA ASP A 163 15.90 -7.58 14.84
C ASP A 163 17.39 -7.22 14.93
N GLU A 164 17.80 -6.01 14.47
CA GLU A 164 19.22 -5.72 14.26
C GLU A 164 19.76 -4.50 15.02
N TYR A 165 18.91 -3.55 15.44
CA TYR A 165 19.38 -2.28 15.99
C TYR A 165 19.00 -2.08 17.45
N PHE A 166 17.84 -2.55 17.92
CA PHE A 166 17.34 -2.21 19.24
C PHE A 166 16.79 -3.42 20.00
N ASP A 167 17.08 -3.49 21.29
CA ASP A 167 16.44 -4.43 22.22
C ASP A 167 15.05 -3.93 22.63
N LYS A 168 14.84 -2.60 22.55
CA LYS A 168 13.58 -1.93 22.81
C LYS A 168 13.42 -0.74 21.85
N ILE A 169 12.31 -0.69 21.16
CA ILE A 169 11.91 0.47 20.36
C ILE A 169 11.13 1.44 21.25
N ASP A 170 11.48 2.73 21.20
CA ASP A 170 10.82 3.80 21.93
C ASP A 170 9.92 4.65 21.01
N SER A 171 10.27 4.81 19.73
CA SER A 171 9.41 5.46 18.74
C SER A 171 9.71 5.04 17.31
N ILE A 172 8.66 5.07 16.47
CA ILE A 172 8.68 4.85 15.02
C ILE A 172 7.99 6.07 14.40
N ASP A 173 8.76 6.92 13.73
CA ASP A 173 8.27 8.02 12.92
C ASP A 173 8.40 7.61 11.44
N ILE A 174 7.30 7.23 10.81
CA ILE A 174 7.23 6.89 9.40
C ILE A 174 7.08 8.20 8.62
N VAL A 175 7.85 8.39 7.56
CA VAL A 175 7.78 9.60 6.74
C VAL A 175 7.67 9.24 5.27
N ASP A 176 6.63 9.75 4.60
CA ASP A 176 6.43 9.63 3.15
C ASP A 176 6.49 11.01 2.49
N ILE A 177 7.50 11.19 1.64
CA ILE A 177 7.68 12.41 0.85
C ILE A 177 7.71 12.07 -0.63
N ASN A 178 6.70 12.54 -1.35
CA ASN A 178 6.75 12.63 -2.79
C ASN A 178 7.23 14.02 -3.21
N ALA A 179 8.46 14.13 -3.70
CA ALA A 179 9.05 15.36 -4.22
C ALA A 179 8.96 15.45 -5.75
N GLY A 180 8.16 14.59 -6.38
CA GLY A 180 7.94 14.61 -7.81
C GLY A 180 6.92 15.64 -8.29
N SER A 181 6.82 15.77 -9.61
CA SER A 181 5.84 16.63 -10.29
C SER A 181 5.33 15.94 -11.56
N HIS A 182 4.02 15.90 -11.71
CA HIS A 182 3.35 15.38 -12.90
C HIS A 182 2.97 16.46 -13.92
N GLY A 183 3.41 17.73 -13.72
CA GLY A 183 3.16 18.84 -14.61
C GLY A 183 1.70 19.31 -14.71
N ARG A 184 0.73 18.64 -14.09
CA ARG A 184 -0.67 19.08 -14.03
C ARG A 184 -0.84 20.15 -12.94
N TRP A 185 -1.79 21.06 -13.15
CA TRP A 185 -2.07 22.08 -12.14
C TRP A 185 -2.51 21.49 -10.80
N PHE A 186 -3.40 20.47 -10.84
CA PHE A 186 -3.81 19.69 -9.68
C PHE A 186 -4.23 18.29 -10.12
N ALA A 187 -3.79 17.27 -9.38
CA ALA A 187 -4.21 15.88 -9.51
C ALA A 187 -3.89 15.15 -8.21
N THR A 188 -4.49 13.99 -8.00
CA THR A 188 -4.14 13.06 -6.92
C THR A 188 -3.27 11.94 -7.49
N ASN A 189 -2.34 11.41 -6.69
CA ASN A 189 -1.39 10.38 -7.12
C ASN A 189 -2.00 8.97 -7.21
N PHE A 190 -3.11 8.75 -6.52
CA PHE A 190 -3.92 7.54 -6.52
C PHE A 190 -5.41 7.90 -6.57
N ASP A 191 -6.32 6.95 -6.38
CA ASP A 191 -7.75 7.19 -6.51
C ASP A 191 -8.20 8.44 -5.74
N PRO A 192 -8.82 9.45 -6.39
CA PRO A 192 -9.17 10.70 -5.73
C PRO A 192 -10.14 10.53 -4.55
N GLU A 193 -11.03 9.54 -4.59
CA GLU A 193 -11.99 9.30 -3.52
C GLU A 193 -11.28 8.80 -2.26
N ILE A 194 -10.39 7.82 -2.41
CA ILE A 194 -9.57 7.31 -1.30
C ILE A 194 -8.65 8.44 -0.76
N ASN A 195 -7.95 9.15 -1.66
CA ASN A 195 -7.08 10.26 -1.29
C ASN A 195 -7.79 11.32 -0.44
N PHE A 196 -8.99 11.75 -0.85
CA PHE A 196 -9.71 12.78 -0.10
C PHE A 196 -10.33 12.24 1.20
N ARG A 197 -10.77 10.98 1.23
CA ARG A 197 -11.28 10.35 2.47
C ARG A 197 -10.20 10.28 3.54
N GLU A 198 -9.01 9.84 3.17
CA GLU A 198 -7.85 9.73 4.04
C GLU A 198 -7.48 11.06 4.71
N PHE A 199 -7.58 12.19 3.97
CA PHE A 199 -7.20 13.50 4.49
C PHE A 199 -8.35 14.34 5.05
N THR A 200 -9.60 13.86 5.01
CA THR A 200 -10.76 14.54 5.63
C THR A 200 -11.12 13.97 7.00
N GLY A 201 -10.63 12.78 7.33
CA GLY A 201 -10.92 12.07 8.58
C GLY A 201 -10.13 12.57 9.80
N THR A 202 -10.33 11.88 10.91
CA THR A 202 -9.52 12.04 12.11
C THR A 202 -8.17 11.36 11.92
N VAL A 203 -7.09 12.08 12.23
CA VAL A 203 -5.73 11.56 12.22
C VAL A 203 -5.48 10.82 13.52
N TYR A 204 -5.25 9.52 13.44
CA TYR A 204 -4.86 8.69 14.57
C TYR A 204 -3.37 8.43 14.58
N SER A 205 -2.75 8.58 15.75
CA SER A 205 -1.40 8.13 16.04
C SER A 205 -1.36 7.45 17.40
N TRP A 206 -0.41 6.56 17.62
CA TRP A 206 -0.23 5.89 18.90
C TRP A 206 0.86 6.59 19.69
N GLN A 207 0.55 7.17 20.83
CA GLN A 207 1.52 7.95 21.62
C GLN A 207 1.27 7.74 23.13
N ASN A 208 2.34 7.53 23.88
CA ASN A 208 2.28 7.29 25.33
C ASN A 208 1.37 6.12 25.73
N GLY A 209 1.27 5.09 24.89
CA GLY A 209 0.45 3.90 25.15
C GLY A 209 -1.05 4.10 24.95
N ASP A 210 -1.46 5.12 24.18
CA ASP A 210 -2.87 5.39 23.87
C ASP A 210 -3.03 6.03 22.49
N TRP A 211 -4.23 5.99 21.93
CA TRP A 211 -4.58 6.66 20.69
C TRP A 211 -4.69 8.17 20.89
N THR A 212 -3.96 8.91 20.07
CA THR A 212 -4.00 10.37 20.02
C THR A 212 -4.71 10.80 18.75
N GLU A 213 -5.67 11.71 18.87
CA GLU A 213 -6.45 12.26 17.77
C GLU A 213 -5.96 13.68 17.42
N ASN A 214 -5.77 13.92 16.14
CA ASN A 214 -5.45 15.22 15.56
C ASN A 214 -6.34 15.50 14.35
N ARG A 215 -6.30 16.73 13.86
CA ARG A 215 -6.86 17.09 12.56
C ARG A 215 -5.76 17.07 11.52
N MET A 216 -6.12 16.75 10.29
CA MET A 216 -5.19 16.86 9.17
C MET A 216 -4.62 18.26 9.05
N PHE A 217 -3.32 18.38 8.78
CA PHE A 217 -2.53 19.61 8.70
C PHE A 217 -2.39 20.41 10.00
N GLU A 218 -2.81 19.85 11.16
CA GLU A 218 -2.68 20.54 12.47
C GLU A 218 -1.25 20.49 13.00
N VAL A 219 -0.57 19.38 12.85
CA VAL A 219 0.79 19.16 13.34
C VAL A 219 1.73 18.94 12.16
N GLY A 220 2.63 19.90 11.94
CA GLY A 220 3.65 19.84 10.90
C GLY A 220 5.07 19.79 11.46
N ARG A 221 5.98 19.11 10.74
CA ARG A 221 7.39 19.00 11.07
C ARG A 221 8.25 19.15 9.81
N GLU A 222 9.35 19.90 9.90
CA GLU A 222 10.38 19.92 8.85
C GLU A 222 11.26 18.66 8.97
N TRP A 223 11.47 18.00 7.82
CA TRP A 223 12.34 16.85 7.65
C TRP A 223 13.43 17.18 6.67
N ASP A 224 14.66 16.77 6.93
CA ASP A 224 15.77 16.84 5.97
C ASP A 224 16.10 15.41 5.54
N LEU A 225 15.59 15.03 4.37
CA LEU A 225 15.61 13.65 3.91
C LEU A 225 16.61 13.45 2.78
N PRO A 226 17.19 12.26 2.66
CA PRO A 226 18.08 11.94 1.56
C PRO A 226 17.43 12.21 0.20
N VAL A 227 18.20 12.77 -0.73
CA VAL A 227 17.83 13.03 -2.14
C VAL A 227 16.75 14.08 -2.33
N VAL A 228 15.68 14.08 -1.53
CA VAL A 228 14.56 15.02 -1.67
C VAL A 228 14.75 16.31 -0.85
N GLY A 229 15.73 16.32 0.09
CA GLY A 229 16.10 17.48 0.91
C GLY A 229 15.01 17.90 1.91
N LYS A 230 15.03 19.17 2.27
CA LYS A 230 14.10 19.72 3.28
C LYS A 230 12.68 19.78 2.78
N ARG A 231 11.76 19.19 3.54
CA ARG A 231 10.31 19.18 3.26
C ARG A 231 9.54 19.25 4.57
N THR A 232 8.39 19.92 4.53
CA THR A 232 7.42 19.84 5.63
C THR A 232 6.51 18.64 5.40
N ALA A 233 6.43 17.77 6.40
CA ALA A 233 5.43 16.71 6.47
C ALA A 233 4.48 16.97 7.63
N TYR A 234 3.25 16.52 7.46
CA TYR A 234 2.17 16.67 8.44
C TYR A 234 1.81 15.32 9.02
N LEU A 235 1.52 15.31 10.32
CA LEU A 235 0.99 14.13 11.00
C LEU A 235 -0.31 13.72 10.31
N SER A 236 -0.34 12.47 9.83
CA SER A 236 -1.44 11.89 9.07
C SER A 236 -1.85 10.56 9.70
N GLY A 237 -3.11 10.17 9.55
CA GLY A 237 -3.55 8.81 9.86
C GLY A 237 -3.12 7.90 8.71
N HIS A 238 -2.65 6.71 9.03
CA HIS A 238 -2.28 5.72 8.00
C HIS A 238 -2.39 4.29 8.56
N ASP A 239 -2.52 3.33 7.65
CA ASP A 239 -2.88 1.94 7.94
C ASP A 239 -1.91 1.21 8.86
N GLU A 240 -0.60 1.35 8.64
CA GLU A 240 0.43 0.65 9.41
C GLU A 240 0.50 1.08 10.87
N VAL A 241 0.06 2.29 11.20
CA VAL A 241 0.02 2.76 12.59
C VAL A 241 -0.81 1.82 13.45
N HIS A 242 -1.90 1.24 12.88
CA HIS A 242 -2.81 0.36 13.61
C HIS A 242 -2.21 -1.00 13.95
N SER A 243 -1.39 -1.57 13.07
CA SER A 243 -0.73 -2.85 13.33
C SER A 243 0.56 -2.69 14.11
N LEU A 244 1.35 -1.64 13.83
CA LEU A 244 2.57 -1.32 14.58
C LEU A 244 2.27 -0.96 16.04
N ALA A 245 1.19 -0.20 16.32
CA ALA A 245 0.75 0.08 17.69
C ALA A 245 0.39 -1.19 18.46
N ALA A 246 -0.22 -2.17 17.79
CA ALA A 246 -0.55 -3.45 18.41
C ALA A 246 0.71 -4.30 18.68
N ARG A 247 1.74 -4.21 17.82
CA ARG A 247 3.00 -4.94 17.98
C ARG A 247 3.94 -4.26 18.97
N TYR A 248 4.01 -2.94 18.94
CA TYR A 248 4.92 -2.11 19.77
C TYR A 248 4.13 -1.18 20.70
N PRO A 249 3.34 -1.74 21.65
CA PRO A 249 2.41 -0.94 22.48
C PRO A 249 3.12 0.07 23.39
N ASP A 250 4.40 -0.14 23.69
CA ASP A 250 5.22 0.76 24.51
C ASP A 250 5.98 1.82 23.71
N ALA A 251 5.90 1.78 22.38
CA ALA A 251 6.53 2.76 21.49
C ALA A 251 5.53 3.77 20.97
N ASP A 252 5.96 5.02 20.73
CA ASP A 252 5.18 5.96 19.96
C ASP A 252 5.23 5.57 18.47
N VAL A 253 4.07 5.54 17.77
CA VAL A 253 3.98 5.27 16.34
C VAL A 253 3.24 6.41 15.64
N ARG A 254 3.92 7.06 14.69
CA ARG A 254 3.40 8.22 13.95
C ARG A 254 3.72 8.11 12.48
N PHE A 255 2.78 8.54 11.64
CA PHE A 255 2.94 8.66 10.21
C PHE A 255 2.94 10.13 9.78
N TRP A 256 3.87 10.51 8.91
CA TRP A 256 4.08 11.87 8.44
C TRP A 256 4.06 11.88 6.90
N MET A 257 3.13 12.61 6.31
CA MET A 257 3.04 12.74 4.86
C MET A 257 3.39 14.16 4.40
N GLY A 258 4.20 14.23 3.35
CA GLY A 258 4.60 15.50 2.76
C GLY A 258 3.65 15.97 1.69
N PHE A 259 3.24 17.24 1.81
CA PHE A 259 2.38 17.91 0.84
C PHE A 259 3.02 19.21 0.38
N GLY A 260 2.89 19.51 -0.92
CA GLY A 260 3.20 20.84 -1.44
C GLY A 260 2.16 21.88 -0.98
N GLU A 261 2.59 23.13 -0.74
CA GLU A 261 1.67 24.22 -0.35
C GLU A 261 0.48 24.36 -1.30
N HIS A 262 0.71 24.18 -2.60
CA HIS A 262 -0.35 24.25 -3.60
C HIS A 262 -1.42 23.19 -3.37
N TYR A 263 -1.01 21.94 -3.09
CA TYR A 263 -1.95 20.84 -2.79
C TYR A 263 -2.80 21.18 -1.56
N ILE A 264 -2.17 21.62 -0.46
CA ILE A 264 -2.85 21.97 0.79
C ILE A 264 -3.86 23.10 0.56
N ASN A 265 -3.48 24.12 -0.23
CA ASN A 265 -4.36 25.24 -0.54
C ASN A 265 -5.59 24.80 -1.33
N VAL A 266 -5.42 23.97 -2.38
CA VAL A 266 -6.53 23.44 -3.18
C VAL A 266 -7.41 22.53 -2.34
N PHE A 267 -6.84 21.62 -1.60
CA PHE A 267 -7.56 20.71 -0.69
C PHE A 267 -8.41 21.52 0.31
N THR A 268 -7.82 22.53 0.95
CA THR A 268 -8.51 23.38 1.93
C THR A 268 -9.70 24.13 1.30
N VAL A 269 -9.55 24.62 0.08
CA VAL A 269 -10.64 25.28 -0.65
C VAL A 269 -11.77 24.31 -0.94
N LEU A 270 -11.45 23.13 -1.50
CA LEU A 270 -12.45 22.09 -1.79
C LEU A 270 -13.19 21.66 -0.53
N GLN A 271 -12.47 21.45 0.58
CA GLN A 271 -13.05 21.05 1.86
C GLN A 271 -13.98 22.14 2.42
N LYS A 272 -13.53 23.41 2.46
CA LYS A 272 -14.33 24.52 2.99
C LYS A 272 -15.57 24.84 2.16
N LEU A 273 -15.54 24.54 0.85
CA LEU A 273 -16.70 24.65 -0.03
C LEU A 273 -17.66 23.46 0.08
N GLY A 274 -17.31 22.41 0.85
CA GLY A 274 -18.10 21.17 0.95
C GLY A 274 -17.99 20.28 -0.28
N LEU A 275 -17.02 20.51 -1.17
CA LEU A 275 -16.83 19.73 -2.40
C LEU A 275 -16.23 18.34 -2.14
N LEU A 276 -15.68 18.11 -0.95
CA LEU A 276 -15.21 16.79 -0.51
C LEU A 276 -16.27 16.01 0.30
N SER A 277 -17.52 16.51 0.33
CA SER A 277 -18.63 15.84 1.01
C SER A 277 -19.14 14.64 0.19
N GLU A 278 -19.38 13.53 0.88
CA GLU A 278 -20.07 12.35 0.33
C GLU A 278 -21.61 12.44 0.47
N GLN A 279 -22.10 13.44 1.21
CA GLN A 279 -23.53 13.67 1.35
C GLN A 279 -24.09 14.34 0.10
N PRO A 280 -25.18 13.77 -0.49
CA PRO A 280 -25.78 14.36 -1.68
C PRO A 280 -26.32 15.78 -1.40
N VAL A 281 -26.18 16.65 -2.40
CA VAL A 281 -26.78 17.99 -2.42
C VAL A 281 -27.68 18.13 -3.63
N THR A 282 -28.79 18.87 -3.48
CA THR A 282 -29.71 19.13 -4.60
C THR A 282 -29.37 20.49 -5.23
N THR A 283 -29.13 20.54 -6.54
CA THR A 283 -28.92 21.78 -7.28
C THR A 283 -30.20 22.58 -7.42
N ALA A 284 -30.10 23.85 -7.84
CA ALA A 284 -31.27 24.70 -8.07
C ALA A 284 -32.22 24.10 -9.14
N GLU A 285 -31.71 23.31 -10.06
CA GLU A 285 -32.45 22.63 -11.10
C GLU A 285 -33.07 21.30 -10.63
N GLY A 286 -32.90 20.93 -9.35
CA GLY A 286 -33.45 19.70 -8.76
C GLY A 286 -32.62 18.45 -9.03
N VAL A 287 -31.38 18.57 -9.48
CA VAL A 287 -30.48 17.43 -9.70
C VAL A 287 -29.74 17.10 -8.41
N GLU A 288 -29.81 15.82 -8.00
CA GLU A 288 -29.01 15.34 -6.86
C GLU A 288 -27.59 15.01 -7.30
N VAL A 289 -26.61 15.55 -6.59
CA VAL A 289 -25.17 15.38 -6.87
C VAL A 289 -24.43 15.07 -5.57
N VAL A 290 -23.56 14.07 -5.56
CA VAL A 290 -22.58 13.84 -4.51
C VAL A 290 -21.32 14.65 -4.85
N PRO A 291 -20.96 15.70 -4.07
CA PRO A 291 -19.89 16.63 -4.42
C PRO A 291 -18.55 15.94 -4.69
N LEU A 292 -18.11 15.02 -3.82
CA LEU A 292 -16.87 14.29 -3.98
C LEU A 292 -16.81 13.49 -5.29
N LYS A 293 -17.93 12.86 -5.69
CA LYS A 293 -18.00 12.12 -6.98
C LYS A 293 -17.88 13.05 -8.18
N LEU A 294 -18.39 14.29 -8.07
CA LEU A 294 -18.18 15.28 -9.12
C LEU A 294 -16.72 15.71 -9.21
N VAL A 295 -16.07 15.98 -8.06
CA VAL A 295 -14.63 16.31 -8.04
C VAL A 295 -13.81 15.18 -8.66
N LYS A 296 -14.07 13.94 -8.26
CA LYS A 296 -13.41 12.75 -8.85
C LYS A 296 -13.59 12.67 -10.37
N ALA A 297 -14.78 12.98 -10.88
CA ALA A 297 -15.09 12.87 -12.31
C ALA A 297 -14.38 13.92 -13.17
N VAL A 298 -13.98 15.06 -12.61
CA VAL A 298 -13.28 16.13 -13.34
C VAL A 298 -11.76 16.10 -13.16
N LEU A 299 -11.24 15.31 -12.20
CA LEU A 299 -9.80 15.13 -12.01
C LEU A 299 -9.23 14.17 -13.06
N PRO A 300 -7.94 14.35 -13.43
CA PRO A 300 -7.25 13.37 -14.27
C PRO A 300 -7.22 11.98 -13.61
N ASP A 301 -7.32 10.93 -14.42
CA ASP A 301 -7.04 9.56 -13.94
C ASP A 301 -5.58 9.49 -13.48
N PRO A 302 -5.27 9.07 -12.25
CA PRO A 302 -3.90 8.97 -11.74
C PRO A 302 -2.95 8.16 -12.63
N ALA A 303 -3.45 7.13 -13.33
CA ALA A 303 -2.65 6.35 -14.28
C ALA A 303 -2.16 7.21 -15.46
N SER A 304 -2.91 8.26 -15.85
CA SER A 304 -2.54 9.16 -16.94
C SER A 304 -1.39 10.13 -16.60
N LEU A 305 -0.98 10.20 -15.36
CA LEU A 305 0.10 11.10 -14.90
C LEU A 305 1.48 10.52 -15.18
N ALA A 306 1.58 9.20 -15.27
CA ALA A 306 2.85 8.46 -15.30
C ALA A 306 3.83 8.91 -16.43
N PRO A 307 3.41 9.18 -17.68
CA PRO A 307 4.33 9.58 -18.75
C PRO A 307 5.09 10.88 -18.50
N ASP A 308 4.45 11.82 -17.79
CA ASP A 308 4.98 13.16 -17.54
C ASP A 308 5.52 13.33 -16.12
N TYR A 309 5.54 12.25 -15.32
CA TYR A 309 5.93 12.33 -13.93
C TYR A 309 7.45 12.30 -13.79
N GLU A 310 8.02 13.33 -13.18
CA GLU A 310 9.45 13.46 -12.88
C GLU A 310 9.69 13.64 -11.39
N GLY A 311 10.92 13.35 -10.94
CA GLY A 311 11.34 13.50 -9.55
C GLY A 311 11.29 12.20 -8.78
N LYS A 312 11.39 12.29 -7.45
CA LYS A 312 11.63 11.12 -6.59
C LYS A 312 10.74 11.14 -5.37
N THR A 313 10.47 9.95 -4.85
CA THR A 313 9.93 9.75 -3.51
C THR A 313 11.07 9.42 -2.54
N CYS A 314 10.88 9.72 -1.25
CA CYS A 314 11.67 9.19 -0.16
C CYS A 314 10.72 8.77 0.96
N ILE A 315 10.67 7.46 1.23
CA ILE A 315 9.78 6.89 2.23
C ILE A 315 10.61 6.05 3.19
N GLY A 316 10.40 6.23 4.49
CA GLY A 316 11.19 5.48 5.48
C GLY A 316 10.80 5.75 6.92
N ASP A 317 11.45 5.02 7.83
CA ASP A 317 11.23 5.04 9.26
C ASP A 317 12.42 5.65 10.00
N LEU A 318 12.18 6.70 10.76
CA LEU A 318 13.09 7.12 11.82
C LEU A 318 12.72 6.36 13.09
N VAL A 319 13.48 5.32 13.39
CA VAL A 319 13.27 4.51 14.58
C VAL A 319 14.25 4.93 15.66
N LYS A 320 13.72 5.16 16.88
CA LYS A 320 14.52 5.40 18.09
C LYS A 320 14.29 4.28 19.07
N GLY A 321 15.34 3.91 19.75
CA GLY A 321 15.29 2.80 20.71
C GLY A 321 16.53 2.70 21.55
N THR A 322 16.63 1.59 22.28
CA THR A 322 17.72 1.32 23.21
C THR A 322 18.34 -0.04 22.88
N ARG A 323 19.67 -0.12 22.84
CA ARG A 323 20.43 -1.36 22.75
C ARG A 323 21.50 -1.40 23.83
N ASP A 324 21.57 -2.48 24.59
CA ASP A 324 22.50 -2.62 25.73
C ASP A 324 22.42 -1.42 26.70
N GLY A 325 21.22 -0.89 26.94
CA GLY A 325 20.97 0.27 27.79
C GLY A 325 21.41 1.62 27.21
N LYS A 326 21.85 1.67 25.94
CA LYS A 326 22.27 2.91 25.25
C LYS A 326 21.20 3.33 24.24
N PRO A 327 20.73 4.60 24.29
CA PRO A 327 19.82 5.12 23.32
C PRO A 327 20.50 5.29 21.96
N GLY A 328 19.74 5.11 20.87
CA GLY A 328 20.18 5.30 19.50
C GLY A 328 19.03 5.63 18.57
N GLU A 329 19.36 5.99 17.35
CA GLU A 329 18.41 6.18 16.27
C GLU A 329 18.95 5.62 14.97
N VAL A 330 18.04 5.17 14.10
CA VAL A 330 18.33 4.70 12.74
C VAL A 330 17.25 5.21 11.81
N PHE A 331 17.64 5.64 10.61
CA PHE A 331 16.71 5.95 9.52
C PHE A 331 16.83 4.88 8.43
N ILE A 332 15.76 4.13 8.23
CA ILE A 332 15.68 3.05 7.24
C ILE A 332 14.74 3.54 6.14
N TYR A 333 15.19 3.56 4.88
CA TYR A 333 14.44 4.23 3.84
C TYR A 333 14.64 3.66 2.44
N ASN A 334 13.77 4.05 1.53
CA ASN A 334 13.87 3.85 0.09
C ASN A 334 13.75 5.17 -0.65
N VAL A 335 14.34 5.24 -1.83
CA VAL A 335 14.13 6.32 -2.81
C VAL A 335 13.72 5.67 -4.13
N ALA A 336 12.56 6.07 -4.66
CA ALA A 336 12.09 5.65 -5.97
C ALA A 336 12.02 6.85 -6.93
N ASP A 337 12.41 6.63 -8.20
CA ASP A 337 12.35 7.62 -9.27
C ASP A 337 11.12 7.38 -10.15
N HIS A 338 10.32 8.42 -10.38
CA HIS A 338 9.10 8.30 -11.18
C HIS A 338 9.38 7.92 -12.64
N LYS A 339 10.45 8.47 -13.22
CA LYS A 339 10.81 8.21 -14.60
C LYS A 339 11.36 6.81 -14.80
N ASP A 340 12.24 6.36 -13.89
CA ASP A 340 12.78 5.00 -13.93
C ASP A 340 11.64 3.97 -13.80
N ALA A 341 10.69 4.21 -12.89
CA ALA A 341 9.48 3.37 -12.74
C ALA A 341 8.65 3.33 -14.03
N TYR A 342 8.44 4.48 -14.67
CA TYR A 342 7.70 4.53 -15.93
C TYR A 342 8.42 3.81 -17.06
N GLU A 343 9.73 4.00 -17.21
CA GLU A 343 10.54 3.31 -18.21
C GLU A 343 10.51 1.79 -18.01
N GLU A 344 10.50 1.32 -16.76
CA GLU A 344 10.50 -0.09 -16.45
C GLU A 344 9.13 -0.76 -16.65
N VAL A 345 8.06 -0.21 -16.06
CA VAL A 345 6.76 -0.88 -15.96
C VAL A 345 5.57 -0.07 -16.51
N GLY A 346 5.81 1.11 -17.07
CA GLY A 346 4.76 1.97 -17.61
C GLY A 346 3.86 2.61 -16.56
N SER A 347 4.33 2.73 -15.31
CA SER A 347 3.60 3.35 -14.20
C SER A 347 4.49 4.29 -13.40
N GLN A 348 3.91 5.19 -12.62
CA GLN A 348 4.65 6.18 -11.84
C GLN A 348 5.18 5.62 -10.51
N GLY A 349 6.12 6.34 -9.87
CA GLY A 349 6.86 5.87 -8.69
C GLY A 349 5.99 5.48 -7.48
N ILE A 350 4.87 6.18 -7.22
CA ILE A 350 3.95 5.82 -6.12
C ILE A 350 3.30 4.45 -6.38
N SER A 351 2.84 4.20 -7.61
CA SER A 351 2.32 2.88 -7.98
C SER A 351 3.42 1.81 -7.97
N PHE A 352 4.67 2.20 -8.29
CA PHE A 352 5.81 1.29 -8.29
C PHE A 352 6.14 0.85 -6.85
N THR A 353 6.25 1.79 -5.92
CA THR A 353 6.50 1.47 -4.50
C THR A 353 5.40 0.58 -3.91
N ALA A 354 4.13 0.82 -4.23
CA ALA A 354 3.01 0.02 -3.74
C ALA A 354 2.87 -1.35 -4.43
N GLY A 355 3.29 -1.48 -5.71
CA GLY A 355 3.02 -2.69 -6.51
C GLY A 355 4.12 -3.74 -6.52
N VAL A 356 5.36 -3.38 -6.17
CA VAL A 356 6.49 -4.32 -6.08
C VAL A 356 6.39 -5.20 -4.81
N PRO A 357 6.09 -4.68 -3.61
CA PRO A 357 6.13 -5.45 -2.38
C PRO A 357 5.18 -6.65 -2.34
N PRO A 358 3.93 -6.60 -2.83
CA PRO A 358 3.05 -7.76 -2.80
C PRO A 358 3.57 -8.93 -3.66
N VAL A 359 4.39 -8.64 -4.69
CA VAL A 359 5.03 -9.70 -5.48
C VAL A 359 6.18 -10.34 -4.70
N ALA A 360 6.98 -9.55 -3.98
CA ALA A 360 8.01 -10.10 -3.08
C ALA A 360 7.38 -10.97 -1.98
N ALA A 361 6.26 -10.55 -1.40
CA ALA A 361 5.47 -11.35 -0.46
C ALA A 361 4.99 -12.67 -1.10
N ALA A 362 4.46 -12.63 -2.32
CA ALA A 362 4.02 -13.81 -3.06
C ALA A 362 5.17 -14.79 -3.32
N ILE A 363 6.37 -14.30 -3.68
CA ILE A 363 7.58 -15.11 -3.86
C ILE A 363 7.98 -15.77 -2.54
N LEU A 364 7.97 -15.03 -1.43
CA LEU A 364 8.33 -15.58 -0.12
C LEU A 364 7.31 -16.61 0.40
N ILE A 365 6.03 -16.43 0.09
CA ILE A 365 5.01 -17.47 0.32
C ILE A 365 5.29 -18.70 -0.56
N ALA A 366 5.58 -18.50 -1.85
CA ALA A 366 5.85 -19.61 -2.77
C ALA A 366 7.11 -20.40 -2.39
N ARG A 367 8.16 -19.72 -1.93
CA ARG A 367 9.43 -20.30 -1.46
C ARG A 367 9.33 -20.92 -0.04
N GLY A 368 8.33 -20.50 0.77
CA GLY A 368 8.05 -21.03 2.11
C GLY A 368 8.36 -20.11 3.30
N PRO A 369 9.35 -19.16 3.27
CA PRO A 369 9.67 -18.37 4.46
C PRO A 369 8.50 -17.54 5.05
N TRP A 370 7.54 -17.16 4.20
CA TRP A 370 6.31 -16.47 4.60
C TRP A 370 5.05 -17.33 4.52
N ASP A 371 5.17 -18.65 4.23
CA ASP A 371 4.00 -19.56 4.19
C ASP A 371 3.63 -20.04 5.60
N VAL A 372 3.15 -19.13 6.43
CA VAL A 372 2.92 -19.32 7.88
C VAL A 372 1.59 -20.00 8.21
N LYS A 373 0.71 -20.24 7.23
CA LYS A 373 -0.62 -20.87 7.37
C LYS A 373 -1.50 -20.19 8.42
N LYS A 374 -1.40 -18.88 8.51
CA LYS A 374 -2.18 -18.00 9.38
C LYS A 374 -2.22 -16.60 8.79
N MET A 375 -3.03 -15.72 9.38
CA MET A 375 -3.01 -14.29 9.10
C MET A 375 -1.83 -13.63 9.82
N ALA A 376 -1.11 -12.75 9.11
CA ALA A 376 0.01 -11.98 9.63
C ALA A 376 0.05 -10.59 8.97
N ASN A 377 0.42 -9.57 9.74
CA ASN A 377 0.89 -8.31 9.20
C ASN A 377 2.38 -8.45 8.85
N VAL A 378 2.93 -7.55 8.03
CA VAL A 378 4.30 -7.68 7.51
C VAL A 378 5.34 -7.70 8.63
N GLU A 379 5.17 -6.91 9.68
CA GLU A 379 6.05 -6.87 10.85
C GLU A 379 6.07 -8.16 11.68
N ASP A 380 5.11 -9.05 11.47
CA ASP A 380 5.08 -10.38 12.12
C ASP A 380 5.97 -11.41 11.42
N LEU A 381 6.50 -11.06 10.24
CA LEU A 381 7.25 -11.95 9.35
C LEU A 381 8.74 -11.57 9.30
N PRO A 382 9.63 -12.48 8.87
CA PRO A 382 11.05 -12.15 8.70
C PRO A 382 11.27 -11.00 7.72
N ALA A 383 11.81 -9.87 8.20
CA ALA A 383 11.98 -8.66 7.39
C ALA A 383 13.12 -8.77 6.37
N ARG A 384 14.29 -9.25 6.79
CA ARG A 384 15.50 -9.21 5.95
C ARG A 384 15.33 -9.89 4.59
N PRO A 385 14.82 -11.13 4.46
CA PRO A 385 14.63 -11.75 3.13
C PRO A 385 13.64 -10.98 2.24
N PHE A 386 12.68 -10.27 2.82
CA PHE A 386 11.75 -9.43 2.10
C PHE A 386 12.45 -8.19 1.54
N LEU A 387 13.21 -7.49 2.37
CA LEU A 387 13.93 -6.27 1.99
C LEU A 387 15.05 -6.53 0.97
N GLU A 388 15.77 -7.65 1.11
CA GLU A 388 16.77 -8.10 0.13
C GLU A 388 16.12 -8.38 -1.23
N LEU A 389 14.99 -9.11 -1.24
CA LEU A 389 14.25 -9.38 -2.46
C LEU A 389 13.70 -8.10 -3.11
N LEU A 390 13.21 -7.15 -2.33
CA LEU A 390 12.81 -5.84 -2.83
C LEU A 390 13.97 -5.10 -3.50
N GLY A 391 15.17 -5.18 -2.96
CA GLY A 391 16.37 -4.62 -3.57
C GLY A 391 16.65 -5.22 -4.96
N GLU A 392 16.54 -6.55 -5.11
CA GLU A 392 16.64 -7.25 -6.39
C GLU A 392 15.52 -6.86 -7.37
N MET A 393 14.36 -6.45 -6.85
CA MET A 393 13.20 -6.02 -7.63
C MET A 393 13.16 -4.52 -7.95
N GLY A 394 14.22 -3.76 -7.62
CA GLY A 394 14.32 -2.33 -7.92
C GLY A 394 13.86 -1.38 -6.82
N LEU A 395 13.59 -1.89 -5.61
CA LEU A 395 13.30 -1.09 -4.41
C LEU A 395 14.37 -1.32 -3.32
N PRO A 396 15.62 -0.84 -3.51
CA PRO A 396 16.69 -1.05 -2.55
C PRO A 396 16.42 -0.31 -1.24
N THR A 397 16.61 -1.01 -0.13
CA THR A 397 16.59 -0.42 1.21
C THR A 397 17.95 0.17 1.55
N ARG A 398 17.94 1.35 2.15
CA ARG A 398 19.11 2.03 2.69
C ARG A 398 18.95 2.32 4.17
N VAL A 399 20.06 2.45 4.86
CA VAL A 399 20.09 2.71 6.31
C VAL A 399 21.08 3.83 6.59
N ILE A 400 20.65 4.80 7.38
CA ILE A 400 21.51 5.82 7.97
C ILE A 400 21.54 5.60 9.46
N ASP A 401 22.74 5.38 10.00
CA ASP A 401 23.02 5.30 11.44
C ASP A 401 24.35 6.01 11.76
N ALA A 402 24.88 5.82 12.96
CA ALA A 402 26.14 6.41 13.39
C ALA A 402 27.35 6.01 12.51
N SER A 403 27.25 4.92 11.74
CA SER A 403 28.30 4.46 10.80
C SER A 403 28.21 5.09 9.40
N GLY A 404 27.14 5.82 9.13
CA GLY A 404 26.87 6.48 7.84
C GLY A 404 25.70 5.87 7.08
N ASP A 405 25.57 6.28 5.80
CA ASP A 405 24.53 5.84 4.87
C ASP A 405 25.02 4.63 4.05
N ARG A 406 24.27 3.53 4.04
CA ARG A 406 24.58 2.31 3.29
C ARG A 406 23.34 1.57 2.79
N ALA A 407 23.49 0.77 1.76
CA ALA A 407 22.47 -0.22 1.34
C ALA A 407 22.54 -1.46 2.24
N ILE A 408 21.42 -2.21 2.35
CA ILE A 408 21.35 -3.51 3.05
C ILE A 408 21.21 -4.64 2.03
#